data_c71a49d6767296e4537f3010209c6cd9
#
_entry.id   c71a49d6767296e4537f3010209c6cd9
#
_cell.length_a   1.000
_cell.length_b   1.000
_cell.length_c   1.000
_cell.angle_alpha   90.00
_cell.angle_beta   90.00
_cell.angle_gamma   90.00
#
_symmetry.space_group_name_H-M   'P 1'
#
loop_
_entity.id
_entity.type
_entity.pdbx_description
1 polymer ?
#
loop_
_entity_poly.entity_id
_entity_poly.type
_entity_poly.pdbx_seq_one_letter_code
_entity_poly.pdbx_strand_id
1 'polypeptide(L)'
;QCHVVDSFSRTVQLGAGLERSGRLNRTSMYRTIQALRVCKQKLKKHKVQRMRLVATEACRRALNASDFIAAVKRETGLRLEIIKPEEEARLAVISCAPLVSAKTEQLLVVDIGGGSTELVWIDLSSVPSWDRPRSIMRLHAGFHHFDCPFPAAKVIDWISVPLGVATLRDQFSDVQDDSARYALMSCYFEEKLADFAPYDFAPLKNAEERQAFQIIGTSGTVTTVASSHLGLKRYDRTKVDGLRMSSEQIDKVINSYLELGPDGRRHDPRIGNDRQALITVSYTHLRAHETRIH
;
A
#
# COMPACT_ATOMS: atom_id res chain seq x y z
N GLN A 1 21.11 -8.68 8.44
CA GLN A 1 20.22 -7.53 8.73
C GLN A 1 20.31 -6.54 7.59
N CYS A 2 19.18 -6.18 6.95
CA CYS A 2 19.17 -5.13 5.93
C CYS A 2 19.28 -3.76 6.61
N HIS A 3 20.17 -2.90 6.09
CA HIS A 3 20.34 -1.53 6.58
C HIS A 3 19.90 -0.53 5.51
N VAL A 4 18.98 0.39 5.86
CA VAL A 4 18.54 1.45 4.96
C VAL A 4 19.57 2.57 4.96
N VAL A 5 20.25 2.75 3.82
CA VAL A 5 21.31 3.78 3.65
C VAL A 5 20.71 5.15 3.34
N ASP A 6 19.66 5.20 2.50
CA ASP A 6 18.99 6.45 2.11
C ASP A 6 17.56 6.13 1.67
N SER A 7 16.67 7.12 1.77
CA SER A 7 15.31 7.03 1.29
C SER A 7 14.86 8.33 0.63
N PHE A 8 13.91 8.23 -0.30
CA PHE A 8 13.28 9.38 -0.95
C PHE A 8 11.84 9.05 -1.29
N SER A 9 10.92 9.91 -0.93
CA SER A 9 9.51 9.80 -1.26
C SER A 9 8.97 11.13 -1.79
N ARG A 10 8.19 11.06 -2.85
CA ARG A 10 7.49 12.23 -3.42
C ARG A 10 6.17 11.77 -4.03
N THR A 11 5.09 12.40 -3.63
CA THR A 11 3.77 12.20 -4.23
C THR A 11 3.73 12.88 -5.59
N VAL A 12 3.66 12.08 -6.66
CA VAL A 12 3.67 12.57 -8.05
C VAL A 12 2.30 12.46 -8.72
N GLN A 13 1.38 11.68 -8.15
CA GLN A 13 0.02 11.43 -8.65
C GLN A 13 0.03 11.07 -10.14
N LEU A 14 0.86 10.07 -10.52
CA LEU A 14 1.04 9.69 -11.93
C LEU A 14 -0.27 9.27 -12.59
N GLY A 15 -1.16 8.58 -11.86
CA GLY A 15 -2.47 8.13 -12.33
C GLY A 15 -3.59 9.19 -12.28
N ALA A 16 -3.29 10.45 -11.92
CA ALA A 16 -4.34 11.49 -11.84
C ALA A 16 -5.05 11.71 -13.19
N GLY A 17 -6.38 11.57 -13.21
CA GLY A 17 -7.22 11.72 -14.41
C GLY A 17 -7.14 10.56 -15.40
N LEU A 18 -6.46 9.44 -15.04
CA LEU A 18 -6.33 8.26 -15.87
C LEU A 18 -7.69 7.60 -16.15
N GLU A 19 -8.59 7.55 -15.15
CA GLU A 19 -9.94 6.99 -15.29
C GLU A 19 -10.73 7.63 -16.44
N ARG A 20 -10.62 8.94 -16.59
CA ARG A 20 -11.36 9.69 -17.61
C ARG A 20 -10.69 9.68 -18.98
N SER A 21 -9.37 9.72 -19.01
CA SER A 21 -8.60 9.92 -20.26
C SER A 21 -7.99 8.65 -20.83
N GLY A 22 -7.84 7.57 -20.03
CA GLY A 22 -7.05 6.40 -20.37
C GLY A 22 -5.55 6.70 -20.55
N ARG A 23 -5.08 7.91 -20.21
CA ARG A 23 -3.70 8.36 -20.49
C ARG A 23 -3.09 9.07 -19.29
N LEU A 24 -1.78 8.89 -19.12
CA LEU A 24 -0.99 9.70 -18.19
C LEU A 24 -0.95 11.15 -18.67
N ASN A 25 -1.27 12.10 -17.79
CA ASN A 25 -1.20 13.50 -18.16
C ASN A 25 0.24 14.04 -18.14
N ARG A 26 0.52 15.04 -18.99
CA ARG A 26 1.86 15.61 -19.18
C ARG A 26 2.47 16.16 -17.88
N THR A 27 1.66 16.82 -17.04
CA THR A 27 2.12 17.41 -15.78
C THR A 27 2.57 16.34 -14.78
N SER A 28 1.82 15.23 -14.64
CA SER A 28 2.19 14.12 -13.76
C SER A 28 3.42 13.37 -14.28
N MET A 29 3.51 13.17 -15.60
CA MET A 29 4.71 12.60 -16.22
C MET A 29 5.95 13.45 -15.93
N TYR A 30 5.86 14.79 -16.12
CA TYR A 30 6.95 15.71 -15.82
C TYR A 30 7.37 15.66 -14.35
N ARG A 31 6.41 15.74 -13.40
CA ARG A 31 6.69 15.63 -11.95
C ARG A 31 7.40 14.32 -11.62
N THR A 32 6.97 13.22 -12.23
CA THR A 32 7.59 11.90 -12.01
C THR A 32 9.02 11.87 -12.53
N ILE A 33 9.28 12.42 -13.70
CA ILE A 33 10.65 12.51 -14.26
C ILE A 33 11.55 13.37 -13.36
N GLN A 34 11.05 14.49 -12.83
CA GLN A 34 11.83 15.30 -11.86
C GLN A 34 12.15 14.51 -10.58
N ALA A 35 11.20 13.72 -10.05
CA ALA A 35 11.46 12.85 -8.91
C ALA A 35 12.52 11.78 -9.23
N LEU A 36 12.45 11.18 -10.40
CA LEU A 36 13.42 10.17 -10.86
C LEU A 36 14.82 10.75 -11.08
N ARG A 37 14.95 12.02 -11.47
CA ARG A 37 16.25 12.72 -11.51
C ARG A 37 16.91 12.80 -10.14
N VAL A 38 16.12 13.07 -9.08
CA VAL A 38 16.62 13.04 -7.70
C VAL A 38 17.04 11.62 -7.31
N CYS A 39 16.24 10.61 -7.65
CA CYS A 39 16.61 9.21 -7.43
C CYS A 39 17.94 8.87 -8.11
N LYS A 40 18.12 9.25 -9.38
CA LYS A 40 19.39 9.04 -10.11
C LYS A 40 20.59 9.66 -9.40
N GLN A 41 20.46 10.89 -8.88
CA GLN A 41 21.53 11.54 -8.12
C GLN A 41 21.89 10.74 -6.85
N LYS A 42 20.88 10.26 -6.10
CA LYS A 42 21.09 9.42 -4.92
C LYS A 42 21.75 8.08 -5.26
N LEU A 43 21.30 7.40 -6.30
CA LEU A 43 21.91 6.16 -6.80
C LEU A 43 23.38 6.36 -7.13
N LYS A 44 23.71 7.45 -7.80
CA LYS A 44 25.11 7.83 -8.12
C LYS A 44 25.93 8.13 -6.87
N LYS A 45 25.37 8.93 -5.94
CA LYS A 45 26.02 9.29 -4.66
C LYS A 45 26.40 8.05 -3.87
N HIS A 46 25.51 7.08 -3.77
CA HIS A 46 25.72 5.84 -3.02
C HIS A 46 26.39 4.72 -3.83
N LYS A 47 26.84 4.99 -5.05
CA LYS A 47 27.53 4.03 -5.93
C LYS A 47 26.76 2.71 -6.07
N VAL A 48 25.43 2.80 -6.22
CA VAL A 48 24.56 1.63 -6.32
C VAL A 48 24.88 0.84 -7.59
N GLN A 49 25.21 -0.45 -7.43
CA GLN A 49 25.60 -1.35 -8.53
C GLN A 49 24.41 -2.15 -9.08
N ARG A 50 23.46 -2.50 -8.24
CA ARG A 50 22.27 -3.26 -8.64
C ARG A 50 21.03 -2.46 -8.26
N MET A 51 20.09 -2.34 -9.19
CA MET A 51 18.85 -1.62 -8.99
C MET A 51 17.70 -2.33 -9.70
N ARG A 52 16.53 -2.22 -9.16
CA ARG A 52 15.27 -2.57 -9.82
C ARG A 52 14.33 -1.37 -9.71
N LEU A 53 13.82 -0.92 -10.84
CA LEU A 53 12.95 0.24 -10.94
C LEU A 53 11.64 -0.21 -11.55
N VAL A 54 10.58 -0.20 -10.77
CA VAL A 54 9.29 -0.74 -11.16
C VAL A 54 8.25 0.37 -11.34
N ALA A 55 7.34 0.15 -12.26
CA ALA A 55 6.14 0.92 -12.47
C ALA A 55 4.93 -0.02 -12.37
N THR A 56 3.85 0.47 -11.81
CA THR A 56 2.72 -0.33 -11.38
C THR A 56 1.42 0.09 -12.08
N GLU A 57 0.28 0.07 -11.43
CA GLU A 57 -1.07 0.18 -11.97
C GLU A 57 -1.25 1.34 -12.97
N ALA A 58 -0.79 2.54 -12.65
CA ALA A 58 -0.94 3.68 -13.55
C ALA A 58 -0.29 3.44 -14.92
N CYS A 59 0.86 2.77 -14.95
CA CYS A 59 1.54 2.43 -16.20
C CYS A 59 0.94 1.19 -16.89
N ARG A 60 0.41 0.22 -16.14
CA ARG A 60 -0.30 -0.93 -16.73
C ARG A 60 -1.52 -0.50 -17.54
N ARG A 61 -2.27 0.48 -17.03
CA ARG A 61 -3.55 0.92 -17.61
C ARG A 61 -3.41 2.01 -18.68
N ALA A 62 -2.33 2.78 -18.65
CA ALA A 62 -2.21 3.95 -19.50
C ALA A 62 -1.87 3.59 -20.96
N LEU A 63 -2.64 4.09 -21.91
CA LEU A 63 -2.40 3.93 -23.35
C LEU A 63 -1.06 4.53 -23.82
N ASN A 64 -0.52 5.50 -23.09
CA ASN A 64 0.75 6.17 -23.40
C ASN A 64 1.88 5.80 -22.40
N ALA A 65 1.79 4.65 -21.75
CA ALA A 65 2.82 4.20 -20.82
C ALA A 65 4.19 4.01 -21.52
N SER A 66 4.20 3.49 -22.74
CA SER A 66 5.43 3.34 -23.56
C SER A 66 6.15 4.67 -23.80
N ASP A 67 5.39 5.72 -24.13
CA ASP A 67 5.94 7.06 -24.35
C ASP A 67 6.55 7.62 -23.05
N PHE A 68 5.87 7.40 -21.92
CA PHE A 68 6.37 7.81 -20.62
C PHE A 68 7.68 7.08 -20.25
N ILE A 69 7.74 5.76 -20.42
CA ILE A 69 8.94 4.96 -20.14
C ILE A 69 10.11 5.38 -21.04
N ALA A 70 9.83 5.63 -22.34
CA ALA A 70 10.81 6.14 -23.27
C ALA A 70 11.35 7.53 -22.85
N ALA A 71 10.45 8.42 -22.39
CA ALA A 71 10.84 9.73 -21.87
C ALA A 71 11.70 9.61 -20.61
N VAL A 72 11.35 8.75 -19.67
CA VAL A 72 12.15 8.49 -18.45
C VAL A 72 13.56 8.01 -18.84
N LYS A 73 13.66 7.03 -19.75
CA LYS A 73 14.97 6.53 -20.22
C LYS A 73 15.80 7.62 -20.86
N ARG A 74 15.19 8.41 -21.77
CA ARG A 74 15.87 9.50 -22.49
C ARG A 74 16.38 10.58 -21.53
N GLU A 75 15.56 11.00 -20.55
CA GLU A 75 15.87 12.15 -19.70
C GLU A 75 16.69 11.80 -18.46
N THR A 76 16.59 10.56 -17.98
CA THR A 76 17.28 10.14 -16.75
C THR A 76 18.28 9.02 -16.96
N GLY A 77 18.21 8.27 -18.05
CA GLY A 77 18.97 7.04 -18.28
C GLY A 77 18.45 5.85 -17.47
N LEU A 78 17.43 6.03 -16.63
CA LEU A 78 16.82 4.96 -15.83
C LEU A 78 15.86 4.15 -16.70
N ARG A 79 15.81 2.83 -16.46
CA ARG A 79 14.89 1.91 -17.15
C ARG A 79 13.84 1.44 -16.17
N LEU A 80 12.58 1.79 -16.42
CA LEU A 80 11.44 1.30 -15.65
C LEU A 80 10.94 -0.02 -16.26
N GLU A 81 10.58 -0.94 -15.39
CA GLU A 81 9.90 -2.20 -15.67
C GLU A 81 8.45 -2.08 -15.21
N ILE A 82 7.48 -2.31 -16.11
CA ILE A 82 6.07 -2.44 -15.69
C ILE A 82 5.88 -3.84 -15.16
N ILE A 83 5.56 -3.97 -13.87
CA ILE A 83 5.35 -5.25 -13.22
C ILE A 83 3.87 -5.64 -13.19
N LYS A 84 3.60 -6.95 -13.13
CA LYS A 84 2.25 -7.49 -12.96
C LYS A 84 1.73 -7.22 -11.54
N PRO A 85 0.39 -7.21 -11.32
CA PRO A 85 -0.19 -7.04 -9.99
C PRO A 85 0.32 -8.05 -8.96
N GLU A 86 0.47 -9.30 -9.38
CA GLU A 86 1.01 -10.37 -8.54
C GLU A 86 2.43 -10.09 -8.03
N GLU A 87 3.30 -9.56 -8.89
CA GLU A 87 4.66 -9.20 -8.49
C GLU A 87 4.68 -7.96 -7.58
N GLU A 88 3.76 -7.02 -7.79
CA GLU A 88 3.56 -5.87 -6.89
C GLU A 88 3.15 -6.36 -5.50
N ALA A 89 2.14 -7.23 -5.40
CA ALA A 89 1.68 -7.85 -4.16
C ALA A 89 2.80 -8.63 -3.46
N ARG A 90 3.58 -9.42 -4.21
CA ARG A 90 4.73 -10.16 -3.67
C ARG A 90 5.80 -9.24 -3.08
N LEU A 91 6.13 -8.16 -3.77
CA LEU A 91 7.12 -7.19 -3.29
C LEU A 91 6.64 -6.47 -2.03
N ALA A 92 5.34 -6.15 -1.92
CA ALA A 92 4.73 -5.60 -0.72
C ALA A 92 4.90 -6.57 0.47
N VAL A 93 4.55 -7.85 0.28
CA VAL A 93 4.71 -8.90 1.31
C VAL A 93 6.16 -9.02 1.76
N ILE A 94 7.11 -9.12 0.84
CA ILE A 94 8.54 -9.24 1.17
C ILE A 94 9.02 -8.02 1.96
N SER A 95 8.55 -6.82 1.62
CA SER A 95 8.92 -5.59 2.34
C SER A 95 8.45 -5.60 3.79
N CYS A 96 7.36 -6.30 4.09
CA CYS A 96 6.77 -6.45 5.42
C CYS A 96 7.43 -7.55 6.27
N ALA A 97 8.25 -8.42 5.70
CA ALA A 97 8.84 -9.56 6.40
C ALA A 97 9.53 -9.19 7.74
N PRO A 98 10.29 -8.05 7.87
CA PRO A 98 10.91 -7.68 9.14
C PRO A 98 9.93 -7.33 10.26
N LEU A 99 8.66 -7.05 9.93
CA LEU A 99 7.61 -6.67 10.88
C LEU A 99 6.80 -7.87 11.38
N VAL A 100 7.01 -9.05 10.80
CA VAL A 100 6.27 -10.25 11.16
C VAL A 100 6.70 -10.76 12.53
N SER A 101 5.71 -10.91 13.41
CA SER A 101 5.93 -11.43 14.76
C SER A 101 6.24 -12.94 14.74
N ALA A 102 7.09 -13.39 15.66
CA ALA A 102 7.35 -14.82 15.85
C ALA A 102 6.07 -15.60 16.22
N LYS A 103 5.06 -14.94 16.79
CA LYS A 103 3.77 -15.56 17.15
C LYS A 103 2.78 -15.64 15.99
N THR A 104 3.04 -14.96 14.86
CA THR A 104 2.09 -14.85 13.75
C THR A 104 1.99 -16.16 12.99
N GLU A 105 0.83 -16.79 13.00
CA GLU A 105 0.50 -17.98 12.22
C GLU A 105 -0.32 -17.64 10.97
N GLN A 106 -1.14 -16.59 11.07
CA GLN A 106 -1.89 -16.06 9.95
C GLN A 106 -1.51 -14.60 9.72
N LEU A 107 -1.12 -14.26 8.51
CA LEU A 107 -0.68 -12.93 8.14
C LEU A 107 -1.51 -12.39 6.99
N LEU A 108 -2.13 -11.22 7.19
CA LEU A 108 -2.74 -10.43 6.12
C LEU A 108 -1.87 -9.20 5.85
N VAL A 109 -1.37 -9.08 4.64
CA VAL A 109 -0.68 -7.86 4.18
C VAL A 109 -1.64 -7.04 3.31
N VAL A 110 -1.75 -5.75 3.60
CA VAL A 110 -2.59 -4.79 2.89
C VAL A 110 -1.72 -3.64 2.39
N ASP A 111 -1.55 -3.53 1.08
CA ASP A 111 -0.81 -2.42 0.44
C ASP A 111 -1.78 -1.48 -0.26
N ILE A 112 -1.95 -0.27 0.28
CA ILE A 112 -2.90 0.72 -0.27
C ILE A 112 -2.15 1.74 -1.11
N GLY A 113 -2.07 1.45 -2.40
CA GLY A 113 -1.42 2.31 -3.38
C GLY A 113 -2.28 3.47 -3.89
N GLY A 114 -1.74 4.23 -4.84
CA GLY A 114 -2.48 5.34 -5.48
C GLY A 114 -3.50 4.89 -6.51
N GLY A 115 -3.24 3.79 -7.21
CA GLY A 115 -4.06 3.25 -8.31
C GLY A 115 -4.65 1.88 -8.05
N SER A 116 -4.06 1.11 -7.15
CA SER A 116 -4.51 -0.24 -6.77
C SER A 116 -4.33 -0.47 -5.29
N THR A 117 -4.95 -1.53 -4.79
CA THR A 117 -4.79 -2.05 -3.44
C THR A 117 -4.57 -3.55 -3.53
N GLU A 118 -3.48 -4.01 -2.95
CA GLU A 118 -3.10 -5.42 -2.92
C GLU A 118 -3.36 -5.99 -1.52
N LEU A 119 -4.02 -7.16 -1.49
CA LEU A 119 -4.22 -7.96 -0.29
C LEU A 119 -3.61 -9.32 -0.49
N VAL A 120 -2.86 -9.80 0.51
CA VAL A 120 -2.25 -11.13 0.47
C VAL A 120 -2.42 -11.79 1.83
N TRP A 121 -3.08 -12.94 1.85
CA TRP A 121 -3.21 -13.77 3.03
C TRP A 121 -2.24 -14.93 3.00
N ILE A 122 -1.51 -15.09 4.09
CA ILE A 122 -0.41 -16.05 4.20
C ILE A 122 -0.58 -16.88 5.48
N ASP A 123 -0.52 -18.20 5.31
CA ASP A 123 -0.43 -19.16 6.41
C ASP A 123 1.04 -19.45 6.72
N LEU A 124 1.41 -19.25 7.99
CA LEU A 124 2.73 -19.48 8.56
C LEU A 124 2.68 -20.55 9.67
N SER A 125 1.55 -21.22 9.89
CA SER A 125 1.34 -22.17 10.99
C SER A 125 2.34 -23.33 10.95
N SER A 126 2.68 -23.81 9.76
CA SER A 126 3.68 -24.87 9.55
C SER A 126 5.13 -24.40 9.68
N VAL A 127 5.36 -23.06 9.68
CA VAL A 127 6.71 -22.49 9.71
C VAL A 127 7.17 -22.28 11.15
N PRO A 128 8.35 -22.76 11.55
CA PRO A 128 8.91 -22.50 12.87
C PRO A 128 8.95 -20.99 13.16
N SER A 129 8.58 -20.60 14.38
CA SER A 129 8.42 -19.19 14.77
C SER A 129 9.65 -18.31 14.45
N TRP A 130 10.85 -18.84 14.64
CA TRP A 130 12.11 -18.15 14.36
C TRP A 130 12.41 -17.94 12.86
N ASP A 131 11.78 -18.73 11.97
CA ASP A 131 12.02 -18.69 10.52
C ASP A 131 10.90 -17.96 9.74
N ARG A 132 9.79 -17.60 10.39
CA ARG A 132 8.62 -16.95 9.74
C ARG A 132 9.01 -15.73 8.89
N PRO A 133 9.79 -14.74 9.37
CA PRO A 133 10.21 -13.63 8.53
C PRO A 133 11.06 -14.05 7.33
N ARG A 134 11.93 -15.05 7.50
CA ARG A 134 12.79 -15.53 6.42
C ARG A 134 12.00 -16.33 5.38
N SER A 135 11.00 -17.11 5.80
CA SER A 135 10.15 -17.85 4.86
C SER A 135 9.40 -16.92 3.93
N ILE A 136 8.93 -15.75 4.41
CA ILE A 136 8.32 -14.71 3.59
C ILE A 136 9.33 -14.14 2.59
N MET A 137 10.56 -13.86 3.01
CA MET A 137 11.59 -13.36 2.09
C MET A 137 11.97 -14.35 0.98
N ARG A 138 11.62 -15.63 1.13
CA ARG A 138 11.84 -16.69 0.13
C ARG A 138 10.65 -16.89 -0.83
N LEU A 139 9.58 -16.09 -0.72
CA LEU A 139 8.47 -16.12 -1.68
C LEU A 139 8.96 -15.75 -3.08
N HIS A 140 8.79 -16.67 -4.02
CA HIS A 140 9.17 -16.49 -5.43
C HIS A 140 8.06 -15.83 -6.25
N ALA A 141 8.40 -15.45 -7.49
CA ALA A 141 7.43 -14.94 -8.45
C ALA A 141 6.30 -15.96 -8.65
N GLY A 142 5.06 -15.46 -8.78
CA GLY A 142 3.90 -16.32 -8.91
C GLY A 142 3.43 -16.95 -7.60
N PHE A 143 3.93 -16.50 -6.47
CA PHE A 143 3.67 -17.11 -5.15
C PHE A 143 3.90 -18.63 -5.11
N HIS A 144 4.61 -19.15 -6.11
CA HIS A 144 4.97 -20.56 -6.16
C HIS A 144 6.12 -20.84 -5.18
N HIS A 145 6.04 -21.98 -4.52
CA HIS A 145 7.18 -22.56 -3.83
C HIS A 145 7.87 -23.51 -4.80
N PHE A 146 9.19 -23.39 -4.93
CA PHE A 146 9.96 -24.53 -5.43
C PHE A 146 9.87 -25.64 -4.36
N ASP A 147 9.94 -26.89 -4.79
CA ASP A 147 10.02 -28.04 -3.87
C ASP A 147 11.12 -27.78 -2.83
N CYS A 148 10.71 -27.19 -1.73
CA CYS A 148 11.60 -26.88 -0.62
C CYS A 148 11.37 -27.96 0.46
N PRO A 149 12.41 -28.66 0.91
CA PRO A 149 12.27 -29.68 1.96
C PRO A 149 11.91 -29.08 3.34
N PHE A 150 11.87 -27.75 3.43
CA PHE A 150 11.56 -27.04 4.68
C PHE A 150 10.14 -26.46 4.65
N PRO A 151 9.49 -26.37 5.83
CA PRO A 151 8.22 -25.65 5.96
C PRO A 151 8.32 -24.23 5.38
N ALA A 152 7.41 -23.87 4.52
CA ALA A 152 7.43 -22.60 3.80
C ALA A 152 6.13 -21.83 4.03
N ALA A 153 6.22 -20.50 3.94
CA ALA A 153 5.05 -19.62 3.99
C ALA A 153 4.11 -19.98 2.82
N LYS A 154 2.84 -20.25 3.10
CA LYS A 154 1.84 -20.60 2.10
C LYS A 154 0.92 -19.43 1.84
N VAL A 155 0.90 -18.89 0.61
CA VAL A 155 -0.13 -17.92 0.21
C VAL A 155 -1.44 -18.66 0.05
N ILE A 156 -2.43 -18.29 0.86
CA ILE A 156 -3.78 -18.87 0.84
C ILE A 156 -4.59 -18.24 -0.28
N ASP A 157 -4.56 -16.92 -0.31
CA ASP A 157 -5.22 -16.15 -1.35
C ASP A 157 -4.57 -14.78 -1.51
N TRP A 158 -4.78 -14.15 -2.66
CA TRP A 158 -4.37 -12.79 -2.92
C TRP A 158 -5.28 -12.12 -3.94
N ILE A 159 -5.44 -10.82 -3.81
CA ILE A 159 -6.19 -10.00 -4.77
C ILE A 159 -5.46 -8.68 -5.02
N SER A 160 -5.52 -8.18 -6.23
CA SER A 160 -5.19 -6.81 -6.58
C SER A 160 -6.45 -6.12 -7.08
N VAL A 161 -6.97 -5.21 -6.29
CA VAL A 161 -8.13 -4.42 -6.66
C VAL A 161 -7.63 -3.16 -7.37
N PRO A 162 -8.08 -2.86 -8.61
CA PRO A 162 -7.64 -1.67 -9.36
C PRO A 162 -8.28 -0.38 -8.81
N LEU A 163 -8.33 -0.27 -7.49
CA LEU A 163 -8.85 0.84 -6.72
C LEU A 163 -7.79 1.24 -5.68
N GLY A 164 -7.12 2.32 -5.94
CA GLY A 164 -6.28 2.99 -4.97
C GLY A 164 -6.89 4.33 -4.57
N VAL A 165 -6.19 5.07 -3.70
CA VAL A 165 -6.72 6.32 -3.16
C VAL A 165 -7.04 7.38 -4.22
N ALA A 166 -6.30 7.42 -5.32
CA ALA A 166 -6.54 8.39 -6.40
C ALA A 166 -7.70 7.96 -7.30
N THR A 167 -7.78 6.68 -7.66
CA THR A 167 -8.83 6.15 -8.53
C THR A 167 -10.19 6.20 -7.86
N LEU A 168 -10.26 5.81 -6.58
CA LEU A 168 -11.51 5.84 -5.82
C LEU A 168 -12.02 7.28 -5.61
N ARG A 169 -11.13 8.22 -5.29
CA ARG A 169 -11.50 9.65 -5.24
C ARG A 169 -12.07 10.16 -6.54
N ASP A 170 -11.42 9.85 -7.67
CA ASP A 170 -11.84 10.34 -8.98
C ASP A 170 -13.20 9.74 -9.39
N GLN A 171 -13.51 8.51 -8.99
CA GLN A 171 -14.78 7.83 -9.26
C GLN A 171 -15.98 8.44 -8.51
N PHE A 172 -15.77 8.93 -7.28
CA PHE A 172 -16.82 9.54 -6.46
C PHE A 172 -16.66 11.07 -6.33
N SER A 173 -16.05 11.70 -7.33
CA SER A 173 -15.79 13.14 -7.33
C SER A 173 -17.02 14.03 -7.44
N ASP A 174 -18.13 13.49 -7.92
CA ASP A 174 -19.45 14.13 -8.06
C ASP A 174 -20.26 14.16 -6.75
N VAL A 175 -19.95 13.30 -5.79
CA VAL A 175 -20.60 13.27 -4.49
C VAL A 175 -20.08 14.41 -3.61
N GLN A 176 -20.90 15.43 -3.37
CA GLN A 176 -20.50 16.63 -2.65
C GLN A 176 -20.41 16.43 -1.13
N ASP A 177 -21.36 15.68 -0.55
CA ASP A 177 -21.33 15.38 0.87
C ASP A 177 -20.17 14.44 1.21
N ASP A 178 -19.32 14.85 2.15
CA ASP A 178 -18.09 14.15 2.50
C ASP A 178 -18.35 12.80 3.20
N SER A 179 -19.38 12.77 4.06
CA SER A 179 -19.74 11.54 4.80
C SER A 179 -20.42 10.53 3.90
N ALA A 180 -21.34 10.98 3.02
CA ALA A 180 -21.97 10.13 2.01
C ALA A 180 -20.93 9.57 1.05
N ARG A 181 -20.01 10.40 0.58
CA ARG A 181 -18.91 9.96 -0.28
C ARG A 181 -18.05 8.90 0.39
N TYR A 182 -17.70 9.10 1.66
CA TYR A 182 -16.96 8.11 2.44
C TYR A 182 -17.70 6.77 2.54
N ALA A 183 -18.99 6.80 2.88
CA ALA A 183 -19.81 5.59 2.98
C ALA A 183 -19.91 4.84 1.65
N LEU A 184 -20.17 5.56 0.55
CA LEU A 184 -20.23 4.96 -0.79
C LEU A 184 -18.91 4.32 -1.22
N MET A 185 -17.79 5.00 -0.95
CA MET A 185 -16.47 4.46 -1.24
C MET A 185 -16.19 3.19 -0.43
N SER A 186 -16.60 3.14 0.86
CA SER A 186 -16.45 1.95 1.70
C SER A 186 -17.25 0.77 1.15
N CYS A 187 -18.54 0.95 0.89
CA CYS A 187 -19.40 -0.10 0.35
C CYS A 187 -18.88 -0.60 -1.01
N TYR A 188 -18.45 0.30 -1.88
CA TYR A 188 -17.93 -0.07 -3.18
C TYR A 188 -16.63 -0.87 -3.09
N PHE A 189 -15.75 -0.51 -2.16
CA PHE A 189 -14.52 -1.23 -1.94
C PHE A 189 -14.79 -2.63 -1.33
N GLU A 190 -15.71 -2.72 -0.36
CA GLU A 190 -16.14 -4.00 0.22
C GLU A 190 -16.72 -4.94 -0.84
N GLU A 191 -17.52 -4.43 -1.77
CA GLU A 191 -18.05 -5.21 -2.89
C GLU A 191 -16.91 -5.83 -3.74
N LYS A 192 -15.82 -5.08 -3.97
CA LYS A 192 -14.67 -5.57 -4.75
C LYS A 192 -13.82 -6.62 -4.02
N LEU A 193 -14.03 -6.76 -2.72
CA LEU A 193 -13.35 -7.76 -1.89
C LEU A 193 -14.19 -9.02 -1.65
N ALA A 194 -15.41 -9.09 -2.19
CA ALA A 194 -16.34 -10.20 -1.92
C ALA A 194 -15.76 -11.58 -2.28
N ASP A 195 -14.95 -11.65 -3.33
CA ASP A 195 -14.34 -12.90 -3.80
C ASP A 195 -13.01 -13.24 -3.08
N PHE A 196 -12.54 -12.39 -2.15
CA PHE A 196 -11.30 -12.65 -1.43
C PHE A 196 -11.54 -13.62 -0.27
N ALA A 197 -10.88 -14.78 -0.28
CA ALA A 197 -11.11 -15.91 0.63
C ALA A 197 -11.20 -15.56 2.13
N PRO A 198 -10.43 -14.59 2.70
CA PRO A 198 -10.57 -14.22 4.11
C PRO A 198 -11.96 -13.76 4.53
N TYR A 199 -12.81 -13.36 3.62
CA TYR A 199 -14.17 -12.93 3.95
C TYR A 199 -15.12 -14.08 4.31
N ASP A 200 -14.75 -15.31 3.95
CA ASP A 200 -15.49 -16.52 4.31
C ASP A 200 -15.04 -17.11 5.66
N PHE A 201 -14.04 -16.51 6.29
CA PHE A 201 -13.50 -17.00 7.56
C PHE A 201 -14.44 -16.78 8.72
N ALA A 202 -14.61 -17.84 9.54
CA ALA A 202 -15.27 -17.72 10.82
C ALA A 202 -14.53 -16.73 11.73
N PRO A 203 -15.23 -15.87 12.49
CA PRO A 203 -14.59 -14.92 13.39
C PRO A 203 -13.65 -15.65 14.35
N LEU A 204 -12.48 -15.05 14.60
CA LEU A 204 -11.48 -15.57 15.53
C LEU A 204 -12.12 -15.77 16.91
N LYS A 205 -12.22 -17.04 17.34
CA LYS A 205 -13.11 -17.45 18.46
C LYS A 205 -12.52 -17.15 19.84
N ASN A 206 -11.19 -17.02 19.94
CA ASN A 206 -10.53 -16.88 21.23
C ASN A 206 -9.30 -15.93 21.17
N ALA A 207 -8.78 -15.57 22.35
CA ALA A 207 -7.66 -14.66 22.47
C ALA A 207 -6.35 -15.21 21.87
N GLU A 208 -6.16 -16.53 21.83
CA GLU A 208 -4.97 -17.19 21.27
C GLU A 208 -4.98 -17.07 19.75
N GLU A 209 -6.10 -17.36 19.10
CA GLU A 209 -6.29 -17.18 17.65
C GLU A 209 -6.06 -15.73 17.23
N ARG A 210 -6.56 -14.76 18.01
CA ARG A 210 -6.32 -13.32 17.75
C ARG A 210 -4.84 -12.95 17.89
N GLN A 211 -4.11 -13.55 18.83
CA GLN A 211 -2.66 -13.30 18.96
C GLN A 211 -1.84 -13.94 17.84
N ALA A 212 -2.33 -15.03 17.26
CA ALA A 212 -1.71 -15.72 16.13
C ALA A 212 -1.98 -15.05 14.78
N PHE A 213 -2.94 -14.10 14.72
CA PHE A 213 -3.28 -13.34 13.54
C PHE A 213 -2.60 -11.97 13.55
N GLN A 214 -2.00 -11.58 12.42
CA GLN A 214 -1.37 -10.26 12.26
C GLN A 214 -1.81 -9.62 10.96
N ILE A 215 -2.24 -8.35 11.03
CA ILE A 215 -2.43 -7.50 9.85
C ILE A 215 -1.24 -6.55 9.75
N ILE A 216 -0.65 -6.44 8.57
CA ILE A 216 0.38 -5.44 8.27
C ILE A 216 -0.09 -4.57 7.13
N GLY A 217 -0.37 -3.31 7.43
CA GLY A 217 -0.65 -2.30 6.42
C GLY A 217 0.64 -1.62 5.95
N THR A 218 0.73 -1.32 4.66
CA THR A 218 1.88 -0.60 4.07
C THR A 218 1.42 0.52 3.13
N SER A 219 2.40 1.26 2.60
CA SER A 219 2.19 2.41 1.73
C SER A 219 1.89 3.74 2.45
N GLY A 220 1.80 4.79 1.65
CA GLY A 220 1.68 6.17 2.14
C GLY A 220 0.42 6.46 2.94
N THR A 221 -0.64 5.75 2.65
CA THR A 221 -1.94 5.83 3.33
C THR A 221 -1.82 5.40 4.78
N VAL A 222 -1.40 4.16 5.00
CA VAL A 222 -1.27 3.55 6.32
C VAL A 222 -0.30 4.34 7.19
N THR A 223 0.84 4.73 6.62
CA THR A 223 1.83 5.53 7.36
C THR A 223 1.33 6.93 7.73
N THR A 224 0.35 7.49 6.98
CA THR A 224 -0.28 8.76 7.36
C THR A 224 -1.20 8.58 8.56
N VAL A 225 -2.00 7.51 8.62
CA VAL A 225 -2.83 7.18 9.79
C VAL A 225 -1.96 7.03 11.03
N ALA A 226 -0.89 6.25 10.93
CA ALA A 226 0.06 6.03 12.02
C ALA A 226 0.73 7.34 12.48
N SER A 227 1.16 8.20 11.54
CA SER A 227 1.74 9.51 11.86
C SER A 227 0.74 10.42 12.58
N SER A 228 -0.52 10.37 12.17
CA SER A 228 -1.60 11.16 12.77
C SER A 228 -1.95 10.70 14.17
N HIS A 229 -1.98 9.38 14.39
CA HIS A 229 -2.16 8.81 15.73
C HIS A 229 -1.07 9.29 16.69
N LEU A 230 0.18 9.34 16.22
CA LEU A 230 1.32 9.84 17.00
C LEU A 230 1.39 11.38 17.09
N GLY A 231 0.48 12.12 16.45
CA GLY A 231 0.50 13.59 16.44
C GLY A 231 1.70 14.20 15.70
N LEU A 232 2.33 13.47 14.80
CA LEU A 232 3.54 13.92 14.10
C LEU A 232 3.20 14.98 13.04
N LYS A 233 3.85 16.14 13.11
CA LYS A 233 3.74 17.20 12.08
C LYS A 233 4.51 16.86 10.79
N ARG A 234 5.45 15.95 10.85
CA ARG A 234 6.24 15.44 9.72
C ARG A 234 6.39 13.94 9.87
N TYR A 235 6.33 13.22 8.76
CA TYR A 235 6.57 11.79 8.74
C TYR A 235 7.96 11.45 9.28
N ASP A 236 8.01 10.57 10.26
CA ASP A 236 9.23 10.04 10.88
C ASP A 236 9.16 8.52 10.83
N ARG A 237 9.92 7.96 9.89
CA ARG A 237 9.95 6.53 9.65
C ARG A 237 10.30 5.71 10.89
N THR A 238 11.21 6.22 11.72
CA THR A 238 11.68 5.49 12.90
C THR A 238 10.62 5.33 13.98
N LYS A 239 9.59 6.18 13.96
CA LYS A 239 8.45 6.14 14.87
C LYS A 239 7.25 5.40 14.30
N VAL A 240 7.10 5.41 12.98
CA VAL A 240 5.93 4.89 12.28
C VAL A 240 6.10 3.42 11.88
N ASP A 241 7.30 3.03 11.38
CA ASP A 241 7.53 1.66 10.95
C ASP A 241 7.43 0.69 12.15
N GLY A 242 6.52 -0.28 12.05
CA GLY A 242 6.27 -1.26 13.10
C GLY A 242 5.39 -0.76 14.25
N LEU A 243 4.78 0.44 14.14
CA LEU A 243 3.77 0.89 15.08
C LEU A 243 2.57 -0.09 15.06
N ARG A 244 2.14 -0.50 16.25
CA ARG A 244 0.92 -1.31 16.41
C ARG A 244 -0.22 -0.39 16.83
N MET A 245 -1.35 -0.55 16.19
CA MET A 245 -2.57 0.20 16.48
C MET A 245 -3.73 -0.77 16.67
N SER A 246 -4.62 -0.47 17.61
CA SER A 246 -5.90 -1.16 17.71
C SER A 246 -6.93 -0.56 16.75
N SER A 247 -8.01 -1.29 16.47
CA SER A 247 -9.13 -0.81 15.65
C SER A 247 -9.67 0.53 16.17
N GLU A 248 -9.85 0.65 17.50
CA GLU A 248 -10.36 1.88 18.11
C GLU A 248 -9.41 3.07 17.90
N GLN A 249 -8.10 2.83 17.88
CA GLN A 249 -7.11 3.88 17.61
C GLN A 249 -7.17 4.32 16.16
N ILE A 250 -7.36 3.39 15.24
CA ILE A 250 -7.53 3.67 13.81
C ILE A 250 -8.82 4.45 13.60
N ASP A 251 -9.97 3.96 14.13
CA ASP A 251 -11.27 4.61 14.05
C ASP A 251 -11.24 6.04 14.63
N LYS A 252 -10.57 6.24 15.76
CA LYS A 252 -10.41 7.58 16.34
C LYS A 252 -9.70 8.55 15.39
N VAL A 253 -8.67 8.12 14.68
CA VAL A 253 -8.00 8.94 13.68
C VAL A 253 -8.94 9.23 12.51
N ILE A 254 -9.65 8.21 12.01
CA ILE A 254 -10.59 8.33 10.91
C ILE A 254 -11.70 9.34 11.26
N ASN A 255 -12.35 9.15 12.40
CA ASN A 255 -13.43 10.02 12.85
C ASN A 255 -12.96 11.46 13.03
N SER A 256 -11.77 11.67 13.61
CA SER A 256 -11.21 13.02 13.74
C SER A 256 -11.05 13.73 12.39
N TYR A 257 -10.73 13.02 11.33
CA TYR A 257 -10.60 13.61 10.01
C TYR A 257 -11.94 13.82 9.30
N LEU A 258 -12.93 12.98 9.54
CA LEU A 258 -14.29 13.22 9.05
C LEU A 258 -14.89 14.45 9.73
N GLU A 259 -14.73 14.58 11.05
CA GLU A 259 -15.19 15.76 11.83
C GLU A 259 -14.54 17.06 11.39
N LEU A 260 -13.25 17.05 11.02
CA LEU A 260 -12.57 18.22 10.48
C LEU A 260 -13.15 18.71 9.14
N GLY A 261 -13.80 17.86 8.41
CA GLY A 261 -14.30 18.16 7.07
C GLY A 261 -13.20 18.48 6.05
N PRO A 262 -13.54 18.74 4.80
CA PRO A 262 -12.56 19.02 3.74
C PRO A 262 -11.65 20.23 4.04
N ASP A 263 -12.23 21.30 4.58
CA ASP A 263 -11.49 22.54 4.85
C ASP A 263 -10.57 22.40 6.08
N GLY A 264 -11.03 21.75 7.14
CA GLY A 264 -10.19 21.45 8.30
C GLY A 264 -8.99 20.57 7.93
N ARG A 265 -9.21 19.56 7.10
CA ARG A 265 -8.13 18.70 6.60
C ARG A 265 -7.08 19.43 5.75
N ARG A 266 -7.50 20.47 5.00
CA ARG A 266 -6.56 21.30 4.22
C ARG A 266 -5.58 22.09 5.11
N HIS A 267 -5.99 22.42 6.31
CA HIS A 267 -5.19 23.21 7.25
C HIS A 267 -4.48 22.35 8.30
N ASP A 268 -4.71 21.03 8.32
CA ASP A 268 -4.07 20.14 9.27
C ASP A 268 -2.63 19.80 8.84
N PRO A 269 -1.61 20.26 9.59
CA PRO A 269 -0.20 20.04 9.24
C PRO A 269 0.22 18.57 9.27
N ARG A 270 -0.57 17.68 9.91
CA ARG A 270 -0.30 16.25 10.00
C ARG A 270 -0.55 15.52 8.68
N ILE A 271 -1.44 16.06 7.84
CA ILE A 271 -1.89 15.41 6.61
C ILE A 271 -0.96 15.68 5.43
N GLY A 272 -0.26 16.78 5.40
CA GLY A 272 0.55 17.19 4.26
C GLY A 272 -0.29 17.54 3.01
N ASN A 273 0.10 18.58 2.30
CA ASN A 273 -0.67 19.19 1.20
C ASN A 273 -1.08 18.22 0.08
N ASP A 274 -0.21 17.24 -0.22
CA ASP A 274 -0.43 16.30 -1.33
C ASP A 274 -1.44 15.18 -1.01
N ARG A 275 -1.82 15.00 0.26
CA ARG A 275 -2.63 13.88 0.74
C ARG A 275 -4.01 14.28 1.26
N GLN A 276 -4.29 15.56 1.42
CA GLN A 276 -5.53 16.09 2.02
C GLN A 276 -6.79 15.55 1.34
N ALA A 277 -6.78 15.49 0.02
CA ALA A 277 -7.90 14.97 -0.77
C ALA A 277 -7.95 13.43 -0.86
N LEU A 278 -6.90 12.75 -0.42
CA LEU A 278 -6.77 11.30 -0.54
C LEU A 278 -7.03 10.57 0.77
N ILE A 279 -7.02 11.30 1.89
CA ILE A 279 -6.96 10.68 3.20
C ILE A 279 -8.28 10.02 3.61
N THR A 280 -9.42 10.58 3.26
CA THR A 280 -10.73 9.95 3.50
C THR A 280 -10.91 8.68 2.68
N VAL A 281 -10.40 8.66 1.46
CA VAL A 281 -10.37 7.46 0.60
C VAL A 281 -9.52 6.36 1.22
N SER A 282 -8.42 6.75 1.81
CA SER A 282 -7.48 5.83 2.45
C SER A 282 -8.09 5.01 3.57
N TYR A 283 -9.07 5.59 4.27
CA TYR A 283 -9.72 4.97 5.42
C TYR A 283 -10.77 3.93 5.05
N THR A 284 -11.41 4.08 3.90
CA THR A 284 -12.36 3.09 3.39
C THR A 284 -11.70 1.72 3.26
N HIS A 285 -10.44 1.73 2.80
CA HIS A 285 -9.66 0.51 2.63
C HIS A 285 -9.31 -0.16 3.98
N LEU A 286 -8.94 0.63 4.99
CA LEU A 286 -8.59 0.08 6.31
C LEU A 286 -9.82 -0.46 7.04
N ARG A 287 -10.94 0.26 7.02
CA ARG A 287 -12.17 -0.14 7.73
C ARG A 287 -12.82 -1.38 7.14
N ALA A 288 -12.83 -1.52 5.82
CA ALA A 288 -13.39 -2.70 5.15
C ALA A 288 -12.73 -4.02 5.60
N HIS A 289 -11.48 -3.95 6.09
CA HIS A 289 -10.77 -5.13 6.60
C HIS A 289 -11.04 -5.40 8.08
N GLU A 290 -11.31 -4.36 8.88
CA GLU A 290 -11.54 -4.50 10.32
C GLU A 290 -12.93 -5.01 10.64
N THR A 291 -13.95 -4.56 9.91
CA THR A 291 -15.36 -4.92 10.18
C THR A 291 -15.70 -6.40 9.97
N ARG A 292 -14.85 -7.17 9.30
CA ARG A 292 -15.08 -8.59 9.03
C ARG A 292 -14.17 -9.54 9.82
N ILE A 293 -13.18 -9.02 10.54
CA ILE A 293 -12.26 -9.81 11.38
C ILE A 293 -12.68 -9.74 12.86
N HIS A 294 -13.67 -8.94 13.20
CA HIS A 294 -14.35 -8.87 14.48
C HIS A 294 -15.65 -9.67 14.43
#